data_56bbf061872f99da68fa7212e1d5cb97
#
_entry.id   56bbf061872f99da68fa7212e1d5cb97
#
_cell.length_a   1.000
_cell.length_b   1.000
_cell.length_c   1.000
_cell.angle_alpha   90.00
_cell.angle_beta   90.00
_cell.angle_gamma   90.00
#
_symmetry.space_group_name_H-M   'P 1'
#
loop_
_entity.id
_entity.type
_entity.pdbx_description
1 polymer ?
#
loop_
_entity_poly.entity_id
_entity_poly.type
_entity_poly.pdbx_seq_one_letter_code
_entity_poly.pdbx_strand_id
1 'polypeptide(L)'
;MQLFLSQPGILSSIGDSLSQHVQTLLEGRDSPLTFSNKHFQENGLQGKYNTLGEVNTPLRAFPADLPQKHHSRNNQLLWHSLEQIEPTIQQAISRFGRHRIAVVIGTSTTGVDENLPVFKYAAEHEDWSGAEFNQQQQYFSAPADFI
;
A
#
# COMPACT_ATOMS: atom_id res chain seq x y z
N MET A 1 27.59 9.11 16.48
CA MET A 1 26.56 9.49 15.48
C MET A 1 25.23 9.47 16.20
N GLN A 2 24.48 10.58 16.19
CA GLN A 2 23.13 10.63 16.75
C GLN A 2 22.13 10.32 15.65
N LEU A 3 21.19 9.41 15.92
CA LEU A 3 20.06 9.11 15.05
C LEU A 3 18.81 9.77 15.63
N PHE A 4 18.02 10.39 14.77
CA PHE A 4 16.76 11.01 15.13
C PHE A 4 15.64 10.31 14.34
N LEU A 5 14.54 10.01 15.03
CA LEU A 5 13.32 9.52 14.42
C LEU A 5 12.27 10.62 14.44
N SER A 6 11.64 10.87 13.32
CA SER A 6 10.47 11.74 13.23
C SER A 6 9.19 10.98 13.58
N GLN A 7 8.09 11.71 13.68
CA GLN A 7 6.76 11.09 13.77
C GLN A 7 6.52 10.21 12.54
N PRO A 8 6.00 8.98 12.72
CA PRO A 8 5.65 8.10 11.60
C PRO A 8 4.33 8.50 10.94
N GLY A 9 4.22 8.26 9.63
CA GLY A 9 2.93 8.11 8.97
C GLY A 9 2.53 6.65 9.01
N ILE A 10 1.26 6.37 9.34
CA ILE A 10 0.79 5.00 9.53
C ILE A 10 -0.63 4.82 8.99
N LEU A 11 -0.85 3.69 8.30
CA LEU A 11 -2.15 3.26 7.81
C LEU A 11 -2.24 1.74 7.96
N SER A 12 -3.27 1.26 8.61
CA SER A 12 -3.54 -0.18 8.74
C SER A 12 -5.03 -0.44 9.01
N SER A 13 -5.39 -1.69 9.27
CA SER A 13 -6.74 -2.06 9.71
C SER A 13 -7.13 -1.47 11.06
N ILE A 14 -6.17 -1.00 11.86
CA ILE A 14 -6.41 -0.39 13.17
C ILE A 14 -6.84 1.07 13.04
N GLY A 15 -6.41 1.76 11.99
CA GLY A 15 -6.72 3.15 11.75
C GLY A 15 -5.91 3.75 10.61
N ASP A 16 -6.13 5.03 10.35
CA ASP A 16 -5.49 5.80 9.29
C ASP A 16 -4.55 6.90 9.80
N SER A 17 -4.33 6.97 11.10
CA SER A 17 -3.45 7.95 11.73
C SER A 17 -2.79 7.40 12.99
N LEU A 18 -1.67 8.00 13.39
CA LEU A 18 -0.98 7.62 14.62
C LEU A 18 -1.90 7.74 15.85
N SER A 19 -2.73 8.78 15.93
CA SER A 19 -3.64 8.99 17.05
C SER A 19 -4.66 7.86 17.17
N GLN A 20 -5.27 7.43 16.07
CA GLN A 20 -6.20 6.31 16.06
C GLN A 20 -5.52 4.99 16.47
N HIS A 21 -4.32 4.73 15.99
CA HIS A 21 -3.56 3.54 16.37
C HIS A 21 -3.27 3.52 17.87
N VAL A 22 -2.77 4.63 18.41
CA VAL A 22 -2.49 4.77 19.85
C VAL A 22 -3.78 4.57 20.67
N GLN A 23 -4.85 5.21 20.27
CA GLN A 23 -6.15 5.10 20.95
C GLN A 23 -6.65 3.65 20.93
N THR A 24 -6.68 3.00 19.77
CA THR A 24 -7.14 1.61 19.63
C THR A 24 -6.32 0.65 20.48
N LEU A 25 -5.00 0.81 20.49
CA LEU A 25 -4.09 -0.06 21.26
C LEU A 25 -4.20 0.17 22.77
N LEU A 26 -4.33 1.43 23.22
CA LEU A 26 -4.43 1.75 24.65
C LEU A 26 -5.81 1.45 25.24
N GLU A 27 -6.87 1.63 24.48
CA GLU A 27 -8.24 1.36 24.95
C GLU A 27 -8.57 -0.14 24.97
N GLY A 28 -7.70 -0.98 24.40
CA GLY A 28 -7.90 -2.43 24.36
C GLY A 28 -9.21 -2.81 23.67
N ARG A 29 -9.65 -2.04 22.68
CA ARG A 29 -10.86 -2.33 21.91
C ARG A 29 -10.75 -3.68 21.22
N ASP A 30 -11.89 -4.29 20.96
CA ASP A 30 -11.97 -5.52 20.18
C ASP A 30 -11.15 -5.41 18.89
N SER A 31 -10.54 -6.51 18.53
CA SER A 31 -9.68 -6.58 17.34
C SER A 31 -10.38 -5.95 16.13
N PRO A 32 -9.76 -5.01 15.42
CA PRO A 32 -10.30 -4.45 14.19
C PRO A 32 -10.26 -5.45 13.01
N LEU A 33 -9.81 -6.67 13.29
CA LEU A 33 -9.86 -7.75 12.32
C LEU A 33 -11.32 -8.12 12.09
N THR A 34 -11.78 -7.95 10.88
CA THR A 34 -13.12 -8.30 10.48
C THR A 34 -13.17 -9.68 9.86
N PHE A 35 -14.25 -10.41 10.11
CA PHE A 35 -14.54 -11.60 9.33
C PHE A 35 -14.99 -11.16 7.94
N SER A 36 -14.12 -11.25 6.96
CA SER A 36 -14.46 -11.01 5.57
C SER A 36 -14.45 -12.32 4.80
N ASN A 37 -15.63 -12.81 4.46
CA ASN A 37 -15.76 -13.94 3.54
C ASN A 37 -15.65 -13.51 2.07
N LYS A 38 -15.68 -12.20 1.78
CA LYS A 38 -15.76 -11.67 0.42
C LYS A 38 -14.59 -12.17 -0.45
N HIS A 39 -13.37 -11.97 0.02
CA HIS A 39 -12.18 -12.36 -0.74
C HIS A 39 -12.03 -13.89 -0.88
N PHE A 40 -12.53 -14.65 0.07
CA PHE A 40 -12.48 -16.11 0.02
C PHE A 40 -13.58 -16.72 -0.85
N GLN A 41 -14.79 -16.15 -0.82
CA GLN A 41 -15.91 -16.59 -1.65
C GLN A 41 -15.68 -16.28 -3.12
N GLU A 42 -15.18 -15.09 -3.45
CA GLU A 42 -14.90 -14.69 -4.82
C GLU A 42 -13.79 -15.53 -5.49
N ASN A 43 -12.91 -16.12 -4.69
CA ASN A 43 -11.79 -16.93 -5.19
C ASN A 43 -11.98 -18.45 -4.96
N GLY A 44 -13.16 -18.90 -4.56
CA GLY A 44 -13.45 -20.32 -4.34
C GLY A 44 -12.73 -20.93 -3.13
N LEU A 45 -12.07 -20.11 -2.32
CA LEU A 45 -11.38 -20.55 -1.12
C LEU A 45 -12.37 -20.58 0.06
N GLN A 46 -13.02 -21.71 0.26
CA GLN A 46 -13.76 -21.97 1.50
C GLN A 46 -12.75 -22.36 2.59
N GLY A 47 -12.25 -21.37 3.30
CA GLY A 47 -11.10 -21.58 4.15
C GLY A 47 -11.32 -21.43 5.64
N LYS A 48 -10.37 -21.96 6.39
CA LYS A 48 -10.25 -21.87 7.85
C LYS A 48 -9.81 -20.47 8.35
N TYR A 49 -9.49 -19.55 7.46
CA TYR A 49 -8.88 -18.23 7.77
C TYR A 49 -9.77 -17.11 7.25
N ASN A 50 -10.81 -16.78 8.03
CA ASN A 50 -11.79 -15.76 7.66
C ASN A 50 -11.53 -14.41 8.32
N THR A 51 -10.43 -14.27 9.07
CA THR A 51 -10.12 -13.04 9.80
C THR A 51 -9.01 -12.28 9.09
N LEU A 52 -9.36 -11.13 8.54
CA LEU A 52 -8.43 -10.26 7.82
C LEU A 52 -8.42 -8.87 8.43
N GLY A 53 -7.23 -8.25 8.45
CA GLY A 53 -7.09 -6.83 8.68
C GLY A 53 -7.33 -6.08 7.37
N GLU A 54 -8.43 -5.35 7.28
CA GLU A 54 -8.79 -4.60 6.07
C GLU A 54 -8.62 -3.09 6.31
N VAL A 55 -7.96 -2.42 5.38
CA VAL A 55 -7.91 -0.95 5.36
C VAL A 55 -9.20 -0.43 4.73
N ASN A 56 -10.07 0.13 5.56
CA ASN A 56 -11.38 0.65 5.16
C ASN A 56 -11.37 2.17 4.88
N THR A 57 -10.26 2.85 5.17
CA THR A 57 -10.11 4.27 4.87
C THR A 57 -10.17 4.50 3.36
N PRO A 58 -11.01 5.44 2.88
CA PRO A 58 -11.01 5.83 1.48
C PRO A 58 -9.63 6.34 1.04
N LEU A 59 -9.02 5.67 0.08
CA LEU A 59 -7.74 6.09 -0.47
C LEU A 59 -7.95 7.14 -1.54
N ARG A 60 -7.04 8.12 -1.60
CA ARG A 60 -7.05 9.15 -2.61
C ARG A 60 -6.85 8.57 -4.00
N ALA A 61 -7.63 9.04 -4.96
CA ALA A 61 -7.41 8.72 -6.37
C ALA A 61 -6.12 9.38 -6.87
N PHE A 62 -5.41 8.68 -7.74
CA PHE A 62 -4.23 9.23 -8.38
C PHE A 62 -4.59 10.39 -9.33
N PRO A 63 -3.69 11.37 -9.51
CA PRO A 63 -3.82 12.35 -10.56
C PRO A 63 -3.92 11.68 -11.93
N ALA A 64 -4.74 12.29 -12.83
CA ALA A 64 -4.97 11.71 -14.16
C ALA A 64 -3.71 11.66 -15.05
N ASP A 65 -2.73 12.50 -14.75
CA ASP A 65 -1.44 12.59 -15.45
C ASP A 65 -0.35 11.69 -14.85
N LEU A 66 -0.64 10.99 -13.74
CA LEU A 66 0.31 10.04 -13.17
C LEU A 66 0.50 8.84 -14.12
N PRO A 67 1.74 8.45 -14.45
CA PRO A 67 1.98 7.30 -15.31
C PRO A 67 1.36 6.01 -14.76
N GLN A 68 0.75 5.22 -15.65
CA GLN A 68 0.04 3.97 -15.29
C GLN A 68 0.88 2.98 -14.48
N LYS A 69 2.19 2.96 -14.68
CA LYS A 69 3.12 2.12 -13.90
C LYS A 69 3.09 2.38 -12.40
N HIS A 70 2.60 3.55 -11.97
CA HIS A 70 2.49 3.94 -10.56
C HIS A 70 1.10 3.69 -9.98
N HIS A 71 0.12 3.30 -10.81
CA HIS A 71 -1.25 3.04 -10.38
C HIS A 71 -1.36 1.68 -9.70
N SER A 72 -0.93 1.58 -8.46
CA SER A 72 -1.11 0.37 -7.65
C SER A 72 -1.70 0.70 -6.28
N ARG A 73 -2.45 -0.25 -5.71
CA ARG A 73 -2.99 -0.13 -4.36
C ARG A 73 -1.87 0.09 -3.33
N ASN A 74 -0.72 -0.57 -3.51
CA ASN A 74 0.44 -0.35 -2.65
C ASN A 74 0.88 1.12 -2.64
N ASN A 75 0.92 1.75 -3.81
CA ASN A 75 1.29 3.17 -3.91
C ASN A 75 0.22 4.09 -3.32
N GLN A 76 -1.06 3.75 -3.41
CA GLN A 76 -2.12 4.52 -2.73
C GLN A 76 -1.98 4.45 -1.20
N LEU A 77 -1.72 3.27 -0.64
CA LEU A 77 -1.48 3.08 0.79
C LEU A 77 -0.24 3.86 1.26
N LEU A 78 0.83 3.77 0.48
CA LEU A 78 2.07 4.49 0.73
C LEU A 78 1.85 6.01 0.69
N TRP A 79 1.15 6.50 -0.32
CA TRP A 79 0.84 7.93 -0.46
C TRP A 79 0.06 8.44 0.75
N HIS A 80 -0.99 7.75 1.16
CA HIS A 80 -1.76 8.12 2.35
C HIS A 80 -0.89 8.21 3.61
N SER A 81 0.07 7.30 3.77
CA SER A 81 1.00 7.34 4.89
C SER A 81 2.01 8.49 4.79
N LEU A 82 2.47 8.81 3.57
CA LEU A 82 3.41 9.91 3.31
C LEU A 82 2.77 11.29 3.54
N GLU A 83 1.50 11.48 3.16
CA GLU A 83 0.78 12.73 3.39
C GLU A 83 0.79 13.14 4.88
N GLN A 84 0.78 12.17 5.80
CA GLN A 84 0.82 12.44 7.25
C GLN A 84 2.17 13.04 7.71
N ILE A 85 3.25 12.77 6.98
CA ILE A 85 4.60 13.23 7.31
C ILE A 85 5.17 14.21 6.27
N GLU A 86 4.36 14.62 5.32
CA GLU A 86 4.77 15.53 4.25
C GLU A 86 5.46 16.79 4.76
N PRO A 87 4.98 17.51 5.81
CA PRO A 87 5.66 18.67 6.35
C PRO A 87 7.08 18.35 6.81
N THR A 88 7.31 17.19 7.40
CA THR A 88 8.62 16.73 7.85
C THR A 88 9.55 16.47 6.67
N ILE A 89 9.01 15.84 5.61
CA ILE A 89 9.75 15.59 4.36
C ILE A 89 10.16 16.91 3.72
N GLN A 90 9.24 17.87 3.59
CA GLN A 90 9.51 19.17 3.00
C GLN A 90 10.54 19.97 3.82
N GLN A 91 10.47 19.89 5.14
CA GLN A 91 11.48 20.49 6.02
C GLN A 91 12.86 19.88 5.81
N ALA A 92 12.94 18.55 5.67
CA ALA A 92 14.19 17.86 5.40
C ALA A 92 14.77 18.26 4.02
N ILE A 93 13.93 18.31 2.99
CA ILE A 93 14.31 18.76 1.64
C ILE A 93 14.85 20.20 1.68
N SER A 94 14.15 21.10 2.36
CA SER A 94 14.56 22.50 2.49
C SER A 94 15.90 22.65 3.22
N ARG A 95 16.11 21.83 4.26
CA ARG A 95 17.30 21.91 5.10
C ARG A 95 18.55 21.28 4.47
N PHE A 96 18.37 20.14 3.80
CA PHE A 96 19.49 19.31 3.37
C PHE A 96 19.65 19.22 1.84
N GLY A 97 18.61 19.59 1.09
CA GLY A 97 18.53 19.40 -0.36
C GLY A 97 18.08 17.99 -0.75
N ARG A 98 17.34 17.88 -1.85
CA ARG A 98 16.79 16.61 -2.35
C ARG A 98 17.85 15.52 -2.53
N HIS A 99 19.03 15.89 -3.02
CA HIS A 99 20.15 14.98 -3.29
C HIS A 99 20.75 14.33 -2.03
N ARG A 100 20.34 14.75 -0.85
CA ARG A 100 20.77 14.19 0.44
C ARG A 100 19.67 13.38 1.13
N ILE A 101 18.54 13.20 0.47
CA ILE A 101 17.41 12.41 0.98
C ILE A 101 17.37 11.09 0.21
N ALA A 102 17.36 10.00 0.94
CA ALA A 102 17.19 8.67 0.37
C ALA A 102 15.83 8.11 0.76
N VAL A 103 15.22 7.40 -0.18
CA VAL A 103 13.99 6.63 0.03
C VAL A 103 14.37 5.17 0.15
N VAL A 104 13.93 4.52 1.23
CA VAL A 104 14.14 3.08 1.45
C VAL A 104 12.79 2.45 1.73
N ILE A 105 12.35 1.56 0.85
CA ILE A 105 11.06 0.86 0.95
C ILE A 105 11.30 -0.62 1.16
N GLY A 106 10.67 -1.18 2.19
CA GLY A 106 10.56 -2.62 2.38
C GLY A 106 9.15 -3.08 2.01
N THR A 107 9.03 -4.00 1.07
CA THR A 107 7.76 -4.61 0.69
C THR A 107 7.95 -6.09 0.37
N SER A 108 6.91 -6.90 0.59
CA SER A 108 6.91 -8.31 0.20
C SER A 108 6.31 -8.51 -1.20
N THR A 109 5.40 -7.62 -1.61
CA THR A 109 4.69 -7.70 -2.89
C THR A 109 4.32 -6.30 -3.35
N THR A 110 4.18 -6.13 -4.67
CA THR A 110 3.65 -4.91 -5.28
C THR A 110 3.02 -5.24 -6.64
N GLY A 111 1.97 -4.53 -7.02
CA GLY A 111 1.30 -4.67 -8.32
C GLY A 111 0.62 -6.02 -8.58
N VAL A 112 0.39 -6.83 -7.54
CA VAL A 112 -0.21 -8.16 -7.69
C VAL A 112 -1.70 -8.04 -8.04
N ASP A 113 -2.43 -7.19 -7.31
CA ASP A 113 -3.87 -7.01 -7.52
C ASP A 113 -4.17 -6.45 -8.92
N GLU A 114 -3.35 -5.53 -9.38
CA GLU A 114 -3.47 -4.89 -10.69
C GLU A 114 -3.24 -5.88 -11.83
N ASN A 115 -2.38 -6.88 -11.63
CA ASN A 115 -2.10 -7.91 -12.62
C ASN A 115 -2.94 -9.19 -12.45
N LEU A 116 -3.74 -9.30 -11.39
CA LEU A 116 -4.59 -10.47 -11.16
C LEU A 116 -5.55 -10.77 -12.32
N PRO A 117 -6.21 -9.78 -12.98
CA PRO A 117 -7.06 -10.04 -14.15
C PRO A 117 -6.29 -10.69 -15.29
N VAL A 118 -5.03 -10.31 -15.49
CA VAL A 118 -4.13 -10.85 -16.51
C VAL A 118 -3.84 -12.32 -16.25
N PHE A 119 -3.52 -12.67 -15.01
CA PHE A 119 -3.28 -14.06 -14.62
C PHE A 119 -4.54 -14.92 -14.77
N LYS A 120 -5.71 -14.38 -14.40
CA LYS A 120 -6.99 -15.07 -14.59
C LYS A 120 -7.27 -15.34 -16.06
N TYR A 121 -7.11 -14.31 -16.91
CA TYR A 121 -7.29 -14.44 -18.35
C TYR A 121 -6.37 -15.52 -18.94
N ALA A 122 -5.08 -15.47 -18.61
CA ALA A 122 -4.11 -16.44 -19.11
C ALA A 122 -4.41 -17.88 -18.65
N ALA A 123 -4.89 -18.05 -17.42
CA ALA A 123 -5.28 -19.35 -16.89
C ALA A 123 -6.55 -19.92 -17.56
N GLU A 124 -7.51 -19.04 -17.90
CA GLU A 124 -8.78 -19.45 -18.54
C GLU A 124 -8.60 -19.77 -20.02
N HIS A 125 -7.69 -19.09 -20.70
CA HIS A 125 -7.50 -19.21 -22.15
C HIS A 125 -6.25 -20.02 -22.55
N GLU A 126 -5.44 -20.43 -21.57
CA GLU A 126 -4.13 -21.08 -21.80
C GLU A 126 -3.21 -20.27 -22.73
N ASP A 127 -3.42 -18.93 -22.75
CA ASP A 127 -2.75 -17.99 -23.65
C ASP A 127 -2.45 -16.66 -22.95
N TRP A 128 -1.24 -16.13 -23.21
CA TRP A 128 -0.79 -14.83 -22.68
C TRP A 128 -0.86 -13.71 -23.71
N SER A 129 -1.15 -14.01 -24.99
CA SER A 129 -1.04 -13.07 -26.08
C SER A 129 -2.02 -11.89 -26.01
N GLY A 130 -3.14 -12.06 -25.31
CA GLY A 130 -4.16 -11.01 -25.11
C GLY A 130 -4.05 -10.27 -23.79
N ALA A 131 -3.00 -10.49 -23.00
CA ALA A 131 -2.89 -10.02 -21.64
C ALA A 131 -1.91 -8.83 -21.53
N GLU A 132 -2.40 -7.68 -21.09
CA GLU A 132 -1.58 -6.50 -20.80
C GLU A 132 -0.97 -6.58 -19.40
N PHE A 133 0.15 -7.30 -19.29
CA PHE A 133 0.87 -7.44 -18.03
C PHE A 133 1.74 -6.22 -17.75
N ASN A 134 1.52 -5.56 -16.61
CA ASN A 134 2.34 -4.43 -16.19
C ASN A 134 3.48 -4.89 -15.29
N GLN A 135 4.59 -5.30 -15.90
CA GLN A 135 5.77 -5.77 -15.19
C GLN A 135 6.38 -4.71 -14.27
N GLN A 136 6.33 -3.43 -14.67
CA GLN A 136 6.93 -2.34 -13.89
C GLN A 136 6.27 -2.17 -12.52
N GLN A 137 4.98 -2.46 -12.39
CA GLN A 137 4.28 -2.41 -11.10
C GLN A 137 4.72 -3.52 -10.14
N GLN A 138 5.32 -4.60 -10.64
CA GLN A 138 5.76 -5.72 -9.83
C GLN A 138 7.23 -5.65 -9.39
N TYR A 139 7.97 -4.65 -9.82
CA TYR A 139 9.32 -4.45 -9.31
C TYR A 139 9.29 -3.99 -7.86
N PHE A 140 10.13 -4.58 -7.01
CA PHE A 140 10.25 -4.15 -5.61
C PHE A 140 10.67 -2.69 -5.46
N SER A 141 11.29 -2.11 -6.49
CA SER A 141 11.61 -0.68 -6.55
C SER A 141 10.40 0.21 -6.89
N ALA A 142 9.31 -0.34 -7.45
CA ALA A 142 8.18 0.45 -7.92
C ALA A 142 7.60 1.43 -6.88
N PRO A 143 7.44 1.07 -5.59
CA PRO A 143 7.01 2.02 -4.58
C PRO A 143 8.04 3.13 -4.28
N ALA A 144 9.34 2.83 -4.40
CA ALA A 144 10.37 3.86 -4.22
C ALA A 144 10.48 4.80 -5.43
N ASP A 145 10.22 4.28 -6.63
CA ASP A 145 10.19 5.07 -7.87
C ASP A 145 8.94 5.97 -7.95
N PHE A 146 7.90 5.69 -7.16
CA PHE A 146 6.67 6.47 -7.07
C PHE A 146 6.86 7.73 -6.22
N ILE A 147 7.71 7.73 -5.19
CA ILE A 147 7.97 8.85 -4.26
C ILE A 147 8.92 9.87 -4.86
#